data_f19b18b61476b9337f758e750655cb14
#
_entry.id   f19b18b61476b9337f758e750655cb14
#
_cell.length_a   1.000
_cell.length_b   1.000
_cell.length_c   1.000
_cell.angle_alpha   90.00
_cell.angle_beta   90.00
_cell.angle_gamma   90.00
#
_symmetry.space_group_name_H-M   'P 1'
#
loop_
_entity.id
_entity.type
_entity.pdbx_description
1 polymer ?
#
loop_
_entity_poly.entity_id
_entity_poly.type
_entity_poly.pdbx_seq_one_letter_code
_entity_poly.pdbx_strand_id
1 'polypeptide(L)'
;MRKNIAVCFVVVVLLGVSNLCIPQTVCADSVELGAVRDNTLYEEGNLSNGSGDFFFAGRNGGGSERRALLLFDLGAIPDGATIESVALELTVSQANSLVADVGLHRLLSDWGESTSDANGGEGGGIEAEVGDATWLHSFYPGTLWSNPGGDFDATASATQSVIGPDVYTWQSSGLVADVQSWVDGSVDNFGWALVNDSLVSGSAKRFNSRDNAASPILRVEFSVVPEPSCVALLSVLGCAVVVRRRKAC
;
A
#
# COMPACT_ATOMS: atom_id res chain seq x y z
N MET A 1 44.24 -78.43 -7.87
CA MET A 1 43.57 -77.38 -7.08
C MET A 1 43.61 -76.05 -7.87
N ARG A 2 42.53 -75.72 -8.56
CA ARG A 2 42.41 -74.39 -9.30
C ARG A 2 41.45 -73.55 -8.50
N LYS A 3 41.90 -72.41 -7.97
CA LYS A 3 41.08 -71.41 -7.33
C LYS A 3 40.47 -70.49 -8.40
N ASN A 4 39.15 -70.53 -8.52
CA ASN A 4 38.40 -69.56 -9.31
C ASN A 4 38.23 -68.26 -8.51
N ILE A 5 38.79 -67.19 -9.03
CA ILE A 5 38.58 -65.83 -8.51
C ILE A 5 37.39 -65.25 -9.28
N ALA A 6 36.25 -65.09 -8.62
CA ALA A 6 35.12 -64.38 -9.17
C ALA A 6 35.34 -62.88 -9.04
N VAL A 7 35.49 -62.22 -10.20
CA VAL A 7 35.58 -60.76 -10.27
C VAL A 7 34.17 -60.22 -10.30
N CYS A 8 33.78 -59.54 -9.23
CA CYS A 8 32.45 -58.88 -9.11
C CYS A 8 32.58 -57.51 -9.79
N PHE A 9 31.95 -57.36 -10.96
CA PHE A 9 31.83 -56.04 -11.60
C PHE A 9 30.69 -55.28 -10.90
N VAL A 10 31.07 -54.17 -10.21
CA VAL A 10 30.07 -53.24 -9.69
C VAL A 10 29.76 -52.25 -10.83
N VAL A 11 28.61 -52.42 -11.44
CA VAL A 11 28.08 -51.43 -12.41
C VAL A 11 27.45 -50.29 -11.60
N VAL A 12 28.15 -49.17 -11.54
CA VAL A 12 27.61 -47.92 -11.02
C VAL A 12 26.73 -47.29 -12.11
N VAL A 13 25.41 -47.48 -12.02
CA VAL A 13 24.44 -46.75 -12.84
C VAL A 13 24.31 -45.36 -12.26
N LEU A 14 24.97 -44.40 -12.85
CA LEU A 14 24.72 -42.96 -12.64
C LEU A 14 23.38 -42.62 -13.27
N LEU A 15 22.30 -42.68 -12.49
CA LEU A 15 21.02 -42.06 -12.89
C LEU A 15 21.20 -40.54 -12.86
N GLY A 16 21.35 -39.96 -14.05
CA GLY A 16 21.27 -38.52 -14.23
C GLY A 16 19.90 -38.02 -13.76
N VAL A 17 19.85 -37.35 -12.62
CA VAL A 17 18.68 -36.64 -12.15
C VAL A 17 18.56 -35.38 -13.03
N SER A 18 17.88 -35.49 -14.16
CA SER A 18 17.43 -34.32 -14.88
C SER A 18 16.47 -33.57 -13.94
N ASN A 19 16.87 -32.37 -13.52
CA ASN A 19 15.99 -31.44 -12.83
C ASN A 19 14.79 -31.15 -13.75
N LEU A 20 13.68 -31.86 -13.53
CA LEU A 20 12.40 -31.46 -14.10
C LEU A 20 11.97 -30.20 -13.32
N CYS A 21 12.34 -29.05 -13.86
CA CYS A 21 11.78 -27.78 -13.44
C CYS A 21 10.33 -27.77 -13.93
N ILE A 22 9.40 -28.16 -13.05
CA ILE A 22 7.97 -28.02 -13.34
C ILE A 22 7.71 -26.51 -13.38
N PRO A 23 7.16 -25.95 -14.47
CA PRO A 23 6.79 -24.55 -14.51
C PRO A 23 5.79 -24.29 -13.39
N GLN A 24 6.16 -23.42 -12.45
CA GLN A 24 5.25 -23.01 -11.39
C GLN A 24 4.25 -22.05 -12.00
N THR A 25 2.97 -22.34 -11.79
CA THR A 25 1.90 -21.44 -12.21
C THR A 25 1.91 -20.26 -11.25
N VAL A 26 2.26 -19.08 -11.76
CA VAL A 26 2.07 -17.82 -11.05
C VAL A 26 0.56 -17.58 -11.01
N CYS A 27 -0.04 -17.55 -9.82
CA CYS A 27 -1.42 -17.14 -9.64
C CYS A 27 -1.45 -15.63 -9.40
N ALA A 28 -2.17 -14.91 -10.26
CA ALA A 28 -2.57 -13.54 -9.96
C ALA A 28 -3.69 -13.59 -8.91
N ASP A 29 -3.55 -12.79 -7.88
CA ASP A 29 -4.54 -12.60 -6.82
C ASP A 29 -4.86 -11.12 -6.68
N SER A 30 -5.94 -10.77 -5.98
CA SER A 30 -6.34 -9.39 -5.78
C SER A 30 -6.93 -9.17 -4.40
N VAL A 31 -6.70 -7.98 -3.85
CA VAL A 31 -7.26 -7.55 -2.57
C VAL A 31 -7.84 -6.15 -2.68
N GLU A 32 -8.96 -5.92 -1.99
CA GLU A 32 -9.54 -4.60 -1.77
C GLU A 32 -9.33 -4.21 -0.31
N LEU A 33 -8.72 -3.04 -0.08
CA LEU A 33 -8.35 -2.53 1.23
C LEU A 33 -9.04 -1.19 1.47
N GLY A 34 -9.67 -1.04 2.62
CA GLY A 34 -10.18 0.24 3.11
C GLY A 34 -9.04 1.05 3.75
N ALA A 35 -9.18 2.38 3.76
CA ALA A 35 -8.26 3.23 4.51
C ALA A 35 -8.36 2.91 6.02
N VAL A 36 -7.21 2.86 6.70
CA VAL A 36 -7.13 2.65 8.15
C VAL A 36 -6.93 3.95 8.91
N ARG A 37 -6.42 4.99 8.24
CA ARG A 37 -6.35 6.36 8.73
C ARG A 37 -6.60 7.32 7.57
N ASP A 38 -7.30 8.43 7.84
CA ASP A 38 -7.34 9.61 7.00
C ASP A 38 -7.46 10.88 7.84
N ASN A 39 -7.08 12.02 7.29
CA ASN A 39 -7.18 13.31 7.95
C ASN A 39 -7.06 14.44 6.93
N THR A 40 -7.33 15.66 7.36
CA THR A 40 -7.06 16.89 6.59
C THR A 40 -6.12 17.81 7.34
N LEU A 41 -5.07 18.25 6.67
CA LEU A 41 -4.20 19.33 7.11
C LEU A 41 -4.80 20.66 6.65
N TYR A 42 -5.15 21.53 7.60
CA TYR A 42 -5.70 22.87 7.37
C TYR A 42 -4.60 23.90 7.57
N GLU A 43 -4.31 24.74 6.57
CA GLU A 43 -3.26 25.77 6.63
C GLU A 43 -3.49 26.78 7.76
N GLU A 44 -4.75 26.93 8.20
CA GLU A 44 -5.12 27.82 9.32
C GLU A 44 -4.97 27.14 10.68
N GLY A 45 -3.97 27.47 11.45
CA GLY A 45 -3.86 27.07 12.85
C GLY A 45 -3.63 25.58 13.10
N ASN A 46 -4.06 25.12 14.25
CA ASN A 46 -3.98 23.72 14.67
C ASN A 46 -5.33 23.04 14.47
N LEU A 47 -5.79 22.98 13.23
CA LEU A 47 -7.05 22.36 12.87
C LEU A 47 -6.83 20.96 12.29
N SER A 48 -7.81 20.08 12.51
CA SER A 48 -7.83 18.70 12.08
C SER A 48 -9.26 18.24 11.80
N ASN A 49 -9.44 17.02 11.28
CA ASN A 49 -10.72 16.35 11.08
C ASN A 49 -10.55 14.82 10.99
N GLY A 50 -9.92 14.23 12.02
CA GLY A 50 -9.51 12.83 12.02
C GLY A 50 -10.66 11.81 12.05
N SER A 51 -11.83 12.18 12.61
CA SER A 51 -13.02 11.31 12.67
C SER A 51 -14.20 11.87 11.87
N GLY A 52 -13.97 12.87 11.02
CA GLY A 52 -15.04 13.45 10.21
C GLY A 52 -15.43 12.55 9.02
N ASP A 53 -16.61 12.78 8.49
CA ASP A 53 -17.13 12.06 7.31
C ASP A 53 -16.37 12.40 6.02
N PHE A 54 -15.55 13.48 6.02
CA PHE A 54 -14.89 13.99 4.82
C PHE A 54 -13.46 14.43 5.06
N PHE A 55 -12.65 14.35 4.00
CA PHE A 55 -11.35 15.01 3.91
C PHE A 55 -11.24 15.89 2.66
N PHE A 56 -10.26 16.80 2.63
CA PHE A 56 -10.21 17.87 1.65
C PHE A 56 -8.83 18.01 1.02
N ALA A 57 -8.79 18.34 -0.30
CA ALA A 57 -7.58 18.75 -0.99
C ALA A 57 -7.85 19.96 -1.88
N GLY A 58 -7.02 21.00 -1.80
CA GLY A 58 -7.10 22.24 -2.57
C GLY A 58 -7.25 23.47 -1.71
N ARG A 59 -7.70 24.59 -2.29
CA ARG A 59 -7.84 25.85 -1.57
C ARG A 59 -9.30 26.18 -1.28
N ASN A 60 -9.55 26.60 -0.04
CA ASN A 60 -10.88 27.07 0.37
C ASN A 60 -11.24 28.41 -0.32
N GLY A 61 -12.44 28.94 -0.06
CA GLY A 61 -12.87 30.21 -0.61
C GLY A 61 -12.03 31.41 -0.19
N GLY A 62 -11.31 31.31 0.93
CA GLY A 62 -10.36 32.32 1.41
C GLY A 62 -8.95 32.18 0.83
N GLY A 63 -8.66 31.09 0.11
CA GLY A 63 -7.35 30.81 -0.51
C GLY A 63 -6.43 29.93 0.33
N SER A 64 -6.81 29.56 1.56
CA SER A 64 -5.99 28.70 2.42
C SER A 64 -6.04 27.25 1.95
N GLU A 65 -4.91 26.56 2.05
CA GLU A 65 -4.70 25.23 1.53
C GLU A 65 -5.24 24.13 2.44
N ARG A 66 -5.67 23.03 1.82
CA ARG A 66 -6.02 21.75 2.44
C ARG A 66 -5.25 20.66 1.74
N ARG A 67 -4.68 19.74 2.52
CA ARG A 67 -4.09 18.51 2.03
C ARG A 67 -4.68 17.35 2.80
N ALA A 68 -5.09 16.30 2.10
CA ALA A 68 -5.55 15.12 2.80
C ALA A 68 -4.40 14.13 2.99
N LEU A 69 -4.53 13.30 4.02
CA LEU A 69 -3.64 12.19 4.32
C LEU A 69 -4.45 10.90 4.27
N LEU A 70 -3.87 9.83 3.72
CA LEU A 70 -4.50 8.51 3.58
C LEU A 70 -3.50 7.42 3.87
N LEU A 71 -3.88 6.43 4.68
CA LEU A 71 -3.07 5.24 4.97
C LEU A 71 -3.92 3.98 4.81
N PHE A 72 -3.31 2.95 4.21
CA PHE A 72 -3.89 1.62 4.04
C PHE A 72 -3.01 0.57 4.70
N ASP A 73 -3.63 -0.41 5.37
CA ASP A 73 -2.92 -1.58 5.89
C ASP A 73 -2.75 -2.61 4.78
N LEU A 74 -1.49 -2.94 4.46
CA LEU A 74 -1.12 -3.88 3.42
C LEU A 74 -0.89 -5.31 3.94
N GLY A 75 -1.14 -5.59 5.21
CA GLY A 75 -0.89 -6.88 5.85
C GLY A 75 -1.64 -8.07 5.26
N ALA A 76 -2.65 -7.82 4.39
CA ALA A 76 -3.33 -8.87 3.63
C ALA A 76 -2.55 -9.32 2.38
N ILE A 77 -1.51 -8.58 1.95
CA ILE A 77 -0.65 -8.92 0.82
C ILE A 77 0.51 -9.77 1.37
N PRO A 78 0.75 -10.98 0.83
CA PRO A 78 1.82 -11.84 1.32
C PRO A 78 3.21 -11.25 1.10
N ASP A 79 4.14 -11.51 2.04
CA ASP A 79 5.55 -11.17 1.87
C ASP A 79 6.13 -11.79 0.59
N GLY A 80 6.92 -10.98 -0.14
CA GLY A 80 7.53 -11.40 -1.40
C GLY A 80 6.55 -11.49 -2.59
N ALA A 81 5.33 -10.96 -2.45
CA ALA A 81 4.43 -10.77 -3.58
C ALA A 81 4.99 -9.74 -4.56
N THR A 82 4.78 -9.98 -5.85
CA THR A 82 5.04 -9.00 -6.91
C THR A 82 3.76 -8.22 -7.18
N ILE A 83 3.79 -6.91 -7.03
CA ILE A 83 2.65 -6.03 -7.28
C ILE A 83 2.52 -5.76 -8.77
N GLU A 84 1.39 -6.12 -9.36
CA GLU A 84 1.12 -6.02 -10.78
C GLU A 84 0.35 -4.73 -11.14
N SER A 85 -0.65 -4.40 -10.33
CA SER A 85 -1.43 -3.17 -10.48
C SER A 85 -1.91 -2.62 -9.14
N VAL A 86 -2.05 -1.28 -9.08
CA VAL A 86 -2.61 -0.56 -7.93
C VAL A 86 -3.58 0.49 -8.43
N ALA A 87 -4.79 0.50 -7.86
CA ALA A 87 -5.82 1.48 -8.13
C ALA A 87 -6.42 2.02 -6.83
N LEU A 88 -6.32 3.32 -6.60
CA LEU A 88 -7.02 4.01 -5.50
C LEU A 88 -8.29 4.66 -6.03
N GLU A 89 -9.43 4.27 -5.47
CA GLU A 89 -10.74 4.84 -5.78
C GLU A 89 -11.19 5.75 -4.65
N LEU A 90 -11.52 7.00 -4.99
CA LEU A 90 -12.02 8.01 -4.05
C LEU A 90 -13.32 8.61 -4.58
N THR A 91 -14.29 8.82 -3.69
CA THR A 91 -15.55 9.49 -4.00
C THR A 91 -15.46 10.97 -3.66
N VAL A 92 -15.61 11.83 -4.66
CA VAL A 92 -15.77 13.27 -4.47
C VAL A 92 -17.25 13.55 -4.23
N SER A 93 -17.60 14.03 -3.04
CA SER A 93 -18.99 14.33 -2.64
C SER A 93 -19.37 15.78 -2.84
N GLN A 94 -18.38 16.69 -2.89
CA GLN A 94 -18.60 18.12 -3.18
C GLN A 94 -17.38 18.72 -3.86
N ALA A 95 -17.64 19.49 -4.92
CA ALA A 95 -16.63 20.29 -5.61
C ALA A 95 -17.32 21.42 -6.36
N ASN A 96 -16.55 22.48 -6.69
CA ASN A 96 -16.94 23.41 -7.73
C ASN A 96 -16.61 22.79 -9.12
N SER A 97 -17.00 23.49 -10.20
CA SER A 97 -16.75 23.06 -11.59
C SER A 97 -15.33 23.34 -12.10
N LEU A 98 -14.42 23.82 -11.24
CA LEU A 98 -13.02 24.05 -11.62
C LEU A 98 -12.32 22.68 -11.75
N VAL A 99 -11.69 22.45 -12.88
CA VAL A 99 -10.80 21.31 -13.08
C VAL A 99 -9.55 21.52 -12.22
N ALA A 100 -9.13 20.49 -11.51
CA ALA A 100 -7.89 20.50 -10.75
C ALA A 100 -7.20 19.16 -10.88
N ASP A 101 -5.90 19.17 -11.10
CA ASP A 101 -5.07 17.97 -11.03
C ASP A 101 -4.76 17.69 -9.56
N VAL A 102 -5.13 16.52 -9.09
CA VAL A 102 -4.96 16.07 -7.71
C VAL A 102 -3.95 14.93 -7.70
N GLY A 103 -2.81 15.19 -7.08
CA GLY A 103 -1.69 14.27 -6.96
C GLY A 103 -1.74 13.45 -5.67
N LEU A 104 -1.35 12.19 -5.75
CA LEU A 104 -0.98 11.35 -4.62
C LEU A 104 0.52 11.38 -4.45
N HIS A 105 1.00 11.87 -3.33
CA HIS A 105 2.42 12.00 -3.01
C HIS A 105 2.76 11.09 -1.83
N ARG A 106 3.76 10.22 -1.96
CA ARG A 106 4.16 9.31 -0.90
C ARG A 106 4.64 10.10 0.32
N LEU A 107 4.08 9.78 1.50
CA LEU A 107 4.50 10.36 2.77
C LEU A 107 5.85 9.79 3.23
N LEU A 108 6.67 10.64 3.85
CA LEU A 108 8.04 10.34 4.28
C LEU A 108 8.18 10.19 5.79
N SER A 109 7.12 10.53 6.55
CA SER A 109 7.10 10.41 8.00
C SER A 109 5.71 10.01 8.49
N ASP A 110 5.65 9.35 9.65
CA ASP A 110 4.41 8.92 10.29
C ASP A 110 3.59 10.11 10.80
N TRP A 111 2.29 9.92 10.90
CA TRP A 111 1.32 10.95 11.28
C TRP A 111 0.16 10.36 12.05
N GLY A 112 -0.52 11.21 12.79
CA GLY A 112 -1.59 10.82 13.68
C GLY A 112 -2.97 11.18 13.20
N GLU A 113 -3.92 10.36 13.62
CA GLU A 113 -5.35 10.58 13.53
C GLU A 113 -5.95 10.34 14.91
N SER A 114 -6.76 11.27 15.39
CA SER A 114 -7.46 11.17 16.65
C SER A 114 -8.97 11.38 16.46
N THR A 115 -9.64 11.95 17.44
CA THR A 115 -11.10 12.03 17.48
C THR A 115 -11.65 13.41 17.13
N SER A 116 -10.85 14.26 16.47
CA SER A 116 -11.34 15.55 15.98
C SER A 116 -12.40 15.33 14.91
N ASP A 117 -13.59 15.92 15.13
CA ASP A 117 -14.77 15.78 14.26
C ASP A 117 -15.41 17.15 14.05
N ALA A 118 -15.22 17.71 12.86
CA ALA A 118 -15.72 19.03 12.54
C ALA A 118 -17.19 19.00 12.16
N ASN A 119 -17.92 20.04 12.57
CA ASN A 119 -19.35 20.10 12.32
C ASN A 119 -19.73 20.47 10.87
N GLY A 120 -20.89 20.04 10.45
CA GLY A 120 -21.54 20.48 9.20
C GLY A 120 -20.87 19.97 7.95
N GLY A 121 -20.32 20.87 7.11
CA GLY A 121 -19.62 20.48 5.89
C GLY A 121 -18.13 20.20 6.05
N GLU A 122 -17.59 20.35 7.27
CA GLU A 122 -16.24 20.00 7.75
C GLU A 122 -15.08 20.75 7.09
N GLY A 123 -15.30 21.50 6.01
CA GLY A 123 -14.25 22.21 5.26
C GLY A 123 -13.47 23.27 6.04
N GLY A 124 -13.91 23.61 7.27
CA GLY A 124 -13.22 24.51 8.18
C GLY A 124 -12.34 23.81 9.22
N GLY A 125 -12.46 22.50 9.36
CA GLY A 125 -11.84 21.75 10.44
C GLY A 125 -12.36 22.12 11.83
N ILE A 126 -11.79 21.49 12.83
CA ILE A 126 -11.99 21.80 14.27
C ILE A 126 -10.63 21.82 14.95
N GLU A 127 -10.54 22.39 16.17
CA GLU A 127 -9.31 22.34 16.96
C GLU A 127 -8.84 20.89 17.14
N ALA A 128 -7.55 20.65 16.86
CA ALA A 128 -6.97 19.31 16.87
C ALA A 128 -6.97 18.71 18.28
N GLU A 129 -7.27 17.44 18.35
CA GLU A 129 -7.10 16.63 19.55
C GLU A 129 -5.64 16.11 19.65
N VAL A 130 -5.26 15.69 20.86
CA VAL A 130 -3.91 15.12 21.07
C VAL A 130 -3.71 13.88 20.20
N GLY A 131 -2.69 13.91 19.38
CA GLY A 131 -2.37 12.84 18.45
C GLY A 131 -2.80 13.09 17.01
N ASP A 132 -3.60 14.11 16.73
CA ASP A 132 -3.96 14.47 15.36
C ASP A 132 -2.78 15.03 14.56
N ALA A 133 -2.81 14.79 13.25
CA ALA A 133 -2.01 15.56 12.31
C ALA A 133 -2.66 16.93 12.06
N THR A 134 -1.83 17.99 12.02
CA THR A 134 -2.22 19.35 11.65
C THR A 134 -1.27 19.88 10.57
N TRP A 135 -1.48 21.09 10.09
CA TRP A 135 -0.56 21.71 9.13
C TRP A 135 0.88 21.79 9.63
N LEU A 136 1.07 21.99 10.95
CA LEU A 136 2.39 22.12 11.56
C LEU A 136 2.90 20.82 12.21
N HIS A 137 2.00 19.94 12.64
CA HIS A 137 2.36 18.76 13.42
C HIS A 137 2.04 17.47 12.68
N SER A 138 2.96 16.53 12.75
CA SER A 138 2.64 15.14 12.40
C SER A 138 1.86 14.45 13.51
N PHE A 139 2.11 14.83 14.78
CA PHE A 139 1.35 14.43 15.96
C PHE A 139 1.19 15.63 16.92
N TYR A 140 0.01 16.23 16.91
CA TYR A 140 -0.29 17.39 17.77
C TYR A 140 -0.36 17.03 19.25
N PRO A 141 0.16 17.86 20.20
CA PRO A 141 0.97 19.05 19.95
C PRO A 141 2.48 18.78 19.98
N GLY A 142 2.89 17.51 19.94
CA GLY A 142 4.24 17.09 20.33
C GLY A 142 5.26 17.07 19.19
N THR A 143 4.90 16.54 18.02
CA THR A 143 5.84 16.30 16.91
C THR A 143 5.48 17.17 15.72
N LEU A 144 6.46 17.95 15.24
CA LEU A 144 6.30 18.80 14.05
C LEU A 144 6.68 18.02 12.78
N TRP A 145 6.05 18.38 11.66
CA TRP A 145 6.59 18.08 10.34
C TRP A 145 7.92 18.82 10.13
N SER A 146 8.79 18.28 9.29
CA SER A 146 10.00 19.02 8.83
C SER A 146 9.60 20.23 7.98
N ASN A 147 8.51 20.10 7.23
CA ASN A 147 7.94 21.18 6.43
C ASN A 147 6.45 21.35 6.75
N PRO A 148 5.97 22.57 7.02
CA PRO A 148 4.55 22.81 7.21
C PRO A 148 3.70 22.26 6.03
N GLY A 149 2.62 21.58 6.36
CA GLY A 149 1.72 20.96 5.37
C GLY A 149 2.10 19.54 4.97
N GLY A 150 3.02 18.89 5.74
CA GLY A 150 3.39 17.48 5.60
C GLY A 150 4.72 17.25 4.88
N ASP A 151 5.39 16.17 5.28
CA ASP A 151 6.63 15.70 4.64
C ASP A 151 6.30 14.60 3.63
N PHE A 152 6.38 14.91 2.35
CA PHE A 152 6.07 13.99 1.25
C PHE A 152 6.99 14.18 0.04
N ASP A 153 7.04 13.17 -0.83
CA ASP A 153 7.80 13.26 -2.08
C ASP A 153 7.25 14.38 -2.98
N ALA A 154 8.14 15.19 -3.52
CA ALA A 154 7.76 16.31 -4.41
C ALA A 154 7.11 15.82 -5.72
N THR A 155 7.47 14.60 -6.17
CA THR A 155 6.89 13.99 -7.36
C THR A 155 5.67 13.18 -6.97
N ALA A 156 4.53 13.43 -7.60
CA ALA A 156 3.33 12.63 -7.39
C ALA A 156 3.52 11.19 -7.90
N SER A 157 3.13 10.21 -7.10
CA SER A 157 3.08 8.80 -7.52
C SER A 157 1.99 8.56 -8.57
N ALA A 158 0.88 9.29 -8.46
CA ALA A 158 -0.20 9.32 -9.48
C ALA A 158 -0.92 10.67 -9.45
N THR A 159 -1.50 11.06 -10.57
CA THR A 159 -2.30 12.29 -10.69
C THR A 159 -3.60 11.99 -11.43
N GLN A 160 -4.70 12.58 -10.94
CA GLN A 160 -6.02 12.47 -11.54
C GLN A 160 -6.65 13.85 -11.68
N SER A 161 -7.17 14.16 -12.85
CA SER A 161 -7.95 15.39 -13.05
C SER A 161 -9.36 15.23 -12.48
N VAL A 162 -9.70 16.08 -11.51
CA VAL A 162 -10.96 16.08 -10.77
C VAL A 162 -11.76 17.34 -11.10
N ILE A 163 -13.03 17.17 -11.50
CA ILE A 163 -13.92 18.30 -11.85
C ILE A 163 -15.00 18.48 -10.77
N GLY A 164 -15.97 17.59 -10.72
CA GLY A 164 -17.17 17.66 -9.89
C GLY A 164 -17.33 16.43 -9.01
N PRO A 165 -18.50 16.32 -8.34
CA PRO A 165 -18.84 15.10 -7.60
C PRO A 165 -18.92 13.91 -8.54
N ASP A 166 -18.12 12.89 -8.28
CA ASP A 166 -18.04 11.61 -8.99
C ASP A 166 -17.09 10.67 -8.25
N VAL A 167 -16.95 9.45 -8.75
CA VAL A 167 -15.92 8.49 -8.33
C VAL A 167 -14.72 8.63 -9.26
N TYR A 168 -13.53 8.81 -8.67
CA TYR A 168 -12.28 8.97 -9.42
C TYR A 168 -11.28 7.88 -9.03
N THR A 169 -10.50 7.45 -10.00
CA THR A 169 -9.49 6.40 -9.81
C THR A 169 -8.09 6.92 -10.16
N TRP A 170 -7.17 6.78 -9.22
CA TRP A 170 -5.73 7.01 -9.43
C TRP A 170 -5.06 5.68 -9.73
N GLN A 171 -4.36 5.61 -10.85
CA GLN A 171 -3.59 4.45 -11.30
C GLN A 171 -2.30 4.90 -11.94
N SER A 172 -1.18 4.25 -11.63
CA SER A 172 0.10 4.52 -12.28
C SER A 172 1.14 3.47 -11.89
N SER A 173 2.25 3.43 -12.63
CA SER A 173 3.45 2.68 -12.21
C SER A 173 4.10 3.24 -10.94
N GLY A 174 3.88 4.51 -10.62
CA GLY A 174 4.35 5.13 -9.36
C GLY A 174 3.65 4.55 -8.14
N LEU A 175 2.31 4.35 -8.19
CA LEU A 175 1.58 3.68 -7.12
C LEU A 175 2.02 2.23 -6.96
N VAL A 176 2.28 1.52 -8.07
CA VAL A 176 2.83 0.15 -8.03
C VAL A 176 4.19 0.14 -7.33
N ALA A 177 5.07 1.09 -7.64
CA ALA A 177 6.39 1.19 -7.02
C ALA A 177 6.31 1.50 -5.52
N ASP A 178 5.39 2.39 -5.09
CA ASP A 178 5.18 2.69 -3.68
C ASP A 178 4.73 1.45 -2.92
N VAL A 179 3.64 0.81 -3.37
CA VAL A 179 3.09 -0.39 -2.72
C VAL A 179 4.10 -1.53 -2.71
N GLN A 180 4.86 -1.76 -3.80
CA GLN A 180 5.92 -2.75 -3.83
C GLN A 180 6.99 -2.46 -2.78
N SER A 181 7.44 -1.20 -2.68
CA SER A 181 8.47 -0.82 -1.71
C SER A 181 8.04 -1.01 -0.25
N TRP A 182 6.75 -0.84 0.04
CA TRP A 182 6.16 -1.08 1.35
C TRP A 182 6.02 -2.57 1.65
N VAL A 183 5.54 -3.37 0.68
CA VAL A 183 5.42 -4.84 0.81
C VAL A 183 6.80 -5.49 0.97
N ASP A 184 7.83 -4.98 0.29
CA ASP A 184 9.22 -5.44 0.42
C ASP A 184 9.89 -5.00 1.74
N GLY A 185 9.25 -4.10 2.51
CA GLY A 185 9.82 -3.52 3.72
C GLY A 185 11.06 -2.65 3.47
N SER A 186 11.27 -2.18 2.23
CA SER A 186 12.41 -1.34 1.86
C SER A 186 12.25 0.10 2.35
N VAL A 187 11.02 0.55 2.54
CA VAL A 187 10.62 1.81 3.20
C VAL A 187 9.38 1.57 4.04
N ASP A 188 9.18 2.42 5.06
CA ASP A 188 7.98 2.36 5.90
C ASP A 188 6.75 2.86 5.13
N ASN A 189 5.59 2.25 5.40
CA ASN A 189 4.31 2.66 4.85
C ASN A 189 3.68 3.74 5.74
N PHE A 190 3.77 4.99 5.30
CA PHE A 190 3.05 6.12 5.91
C PHE A 190 1.88 6.58 5.02
N GLY A 191 1.63 5.91 3.90
CA GLY A 191 0.57 6.23 2.95
C GLY A 191 0.89 7.40 2.03
N TRP A 192 -0.16 8.13 1.63
CA TRP A 192 -0.05 9.24 0.68
C TRP A 192 -0.67 10.53 1.21
N ALA A 193 -0.07 11.67 0.83
CA ALA A 193 -0.71 12.96 0.86
C ALA A 193 -1.46 13.19 -0.46
N LEU A 194 -2.70 13.66 -0.38
CA LEU A 194 -3.50 14.08 -1.53
C LEU A 194 -3.38 15.59 -1.66
N VAL A 195 -2.72 16.05 -2.72
CA VAL A 195 -2.41 17.44 -2.97
C VAL A 195 -3.08 17.90 -4.26
N ASN A 196 -3.77 19.03 -4.20
CA ASN A 196 -4.38 19.67 -5.37
C ASN A 196 -3.52 20.88 -5.75
N ASP A 197 -2.89 20.83 -6.91
CA ASP A 197 -1.94 21.84 -7.38
C ASP A 197 -2.58 23.17 -7.78
N SER A 198 -3.90 23.28 -7.76
CA SER A 198 -4.59 24.52 -8.12
C SER A 198 -4.34 25.63 -7.10
N LEU A 199 -3.82 26.74 -7.57
CA LEU A 199 -3.64 27.97 -6.77
C LEU A 199 -4.91 28.83 -6.68
N VAL A 200 -6.00 28.39 -7.31
CA VAL A 200 -7.26 29.13 -7.37
C VAL A 200 -8.05 28.95 -6.07
N SER A 201 -8.45 30.05 -5.44
CA SER A 201 -9.36 30.04 -4.28
C SER A 201 -10.67 29.34 -4.63
N GLY A 202 -11.16 28.50 -3.72
CA GLY A 202 -12.36 27.68 -3.94
C GLY A 202 -12.10 26.43 -4.78
N SER A 203 -10.85 26.04 -5.06
CA SER A 203 -10.51 24.81 -5.79
C SER A 203 -10.66 23.53 -4.94
N ALA A 204 -10.87 23.65 -3.63
CA ALA A 204 -10.96 22.51 -2.73
C ALA A 204 -12.00 21.50 -3.21
N LYS A 205 -11.62 20.23 -3.18
CA LYS A 205 -12.47 19.05 -3.41
C LYS A 205 -12.71 18.38 -2.08
N ARG A 206 -13.97 18.00 -1.81
CA ARG A 206 -14.37 17.24 -0.64
C ARG A 206 -14.51 15.77 -1.02
N PHE A 207 -13.74 14.93 -0.39
CA PHE A 207 -13.76 13.49 -0.56
C PHE A 207 -14.42 12.83 0.65
N ASN A 208 -15.03 11.68 0.46
CA ASN A 208 -15.54 10.87 1.54
C ASN A 208 -14.37 10.21 2.29
N SER A 209 -14.43 10.24 3.62
CA SER A 209 -13.45 9.59 4.50
C SER A 209 -13.74 8.09 4.69
N ARG A 210 -12.90 7.42 5.46
CA ARG A 210 -13.12 6.02 5.88
C ARG A 210 -14.37 5.84 6.74
N ASP A 211 -14.81 6.89 7.43
CA ASP A 211 -15.99 6.89 8.29
C ASP A 211 -17.30 7.09 7.50
N ASN A 212 -17.19 7.38 6.21
CA ASN A 212 -18.32 7.51 5.29
C ASN A 212 -18.66 6.17 4.61
N ALA A 213 -19.92 5.97 4.22
CA ALA A 213 -20.39 4.75 3.57
C ALA A 213 -19.72 4.46 2.21
N ALA A 214 -19.30 5.52 1.47
CA ALA A 214 -18.53 5.40 0.23
C ALA A 214 -17.05 5.76 0.50
N SER A 215 -16.42 4.97 1.33
CA SER A 215 -15.04 5.14 1.81
C SER A 215 -13.99 4.91 0.72
N PRO A 216 -12.74 5.39 0.92
CA PRO A 216 -11.61 5.10 0.04
C PRO A 216 -11.35 3.59 -0.11
N ILE A 217 -11.11 3.13 -1.35
CA ILE A 217 -10.80 1.73 -1.64
C ILE A 217 -9.50 1.65 -2.43
N LEU A 218 -8.53 0.92 -1.89
CA LEU A 218 -7.29 0.57 -2.58
C LEU A 218 -7.42 -0.86 -3.12
N ARG A 219 -7.38 -1.02 -4.46
CA ARG A 219 -7.33 -2.32 -5.13
C ARG A 219 -5.91 -2.63 -5.51
N VAL A 220 -5.42 -3.79 -5.12
CA VAL A 220 -4.08 -4.26 -5.44
C VAL A 220 -4.17 -5.63 -6.09
N GLU A 221 -3.62 -5.76 -7.29
CA GLU A 221 -3.40 -7.04 -7.95
C GLU A 221 -1.94 -7.43 -7.77
N PHE A 222 -1.70 -8.66 -7.38
CA PHE A 222 -0.35 -9.16 -7.11
C PHE A 222 -0.22 -10.62 -7.51
N SER A 223 1.02 -11.06 -7.68
CA SER A 223 1.34 -12.46 -7.91
C SER A 223 2.31 -12.97 -6.84
N VAL A 224 2.12 -14.23 -6.45
CA VAL A 224 3.04 -14.93 -5.54
C VAL A 224 3.72 -16.06 -6.31
N VAL A 225 5.04 -16.10 -6.26
CA VAL A 225 5.79 -17.25 -6.77
C VAL A 225 5.81 -18.31 -5.68
N PRO A 226 5.11 -19.45 -5.85
CA PRO A 226 5.17 -20.51 -4.86
C PRO A 226 6.63 -20.97 -4.66
N GLU A 227 7.07 -21.15 -3.43
CA GLU A 227 8.41 -21.65 -3.17
C GLU A 227 8.65 -22.98 -3.91
N PRO A 228 9.82 -23.17 -4.56
CA PRO A 228 10.10 -24.42 -5.26
C PRO A 228 9.99 -25.58 -4.29
N SER A 229 9.11 -26.54 -4.60
CA SER A 229 8.84 -27.75 -3.80
C SER A 229 10.05 -28.71 -3.72
N CYS A 230 11.27 -28.19 -3.77
CA CYS A 230 12.52 -28.96 -3.62
C CYS A 230 12.57 -29.69 -2.26
N VAL A 231 11.90 -29.16 -1.22
CA VAL A 231 11.80 -29.77 0.09
C VAL A 231 10.98 -31.08 0.02
N ALA A 232 9.94 -31.13 -0.79
CA ALA A 232 9.12 -32.34 -0.98
C ALA A 232 9.91 -33.44 -1.71
N LEU A 233 10.78 -33.10 -2.66
CA LEU A 233 11.61 -34.08 -3.37
C LEU A 233 12.68 -34.68 -2.46
N LEU A 234 13.29 -33.89 -1.58
CA LEU A 234 14.29 -34.38 -0.61
C LEU A 234 13.68 -35.34 0.41
N SER A 235 12.42 -35.10 0.85
CA SER A 235 11.73 -35.99 1.78
C SER A 235 11.37 -37.33 1.13
N VAL A 236 10.99 -37.38 -0.14
CA VAL A 236 10.69 -38.62 -0.88
C VAL A 236 11.96 -39.42 -1.14
N LEU A 237 13.08 -38.78 -1.49
CA LEU A 237 14.38 -39.43 -1.66
C LEU A 237 14.92 -39.99 -0.31
N GLY A 238 14.76 -39.25 0.78
CA GLY A 238 15.13 -39.71 2.13
C GLY A 238 14.37 -40.96 2.56
N CYS A 239 13.05 -41.03 2.32
CA CYS A 239 12.21 -42.20 2.61
C CYS A 239 12.60 -43.40 1.75
N ALA A 240 12.95 -43.24 0.46
CA ALA A 240 13.33 -44.33 -0.42
C ALA A 240 14.66 -44.99 0.01
N VAL A 241 15.61 -44.19 0.54
CA VAL A 241 16.90 -44.73 1.06
C VAL A 241 16.71 -45.50 2.37
N VAL A 242 15.80 -45.04 3.24
CA VAL A 242 15.52 -45.72 4.54
C VAL A 242 14.79 -47.07 4.33
N VAL A 243 13.87 -47.16 3.36
CA VAL A 243 13.15 -48.39 3.05
C VAL A 243 14.08 -49.46 2.45
N ARG A 244 15.10 -49.09 1.66
CA ARG A 244 16.07 -50.02 1.11
C ARG A 244 17.00 -50.64 2.14
N ARG A 245 17.32 -49.94 3.24
CA ARG A 245 18.19 -50.47 4.32
C ARG A 245 17.51 -51.52 5.22
N ARG A 246 16.18 -51.64 5.23
CA ARG A 246 15.46 -52.62 6.05
C ARG A 246 15.26 -54.00 5.41
N LYS A 247 15.71 -54.23 4.16
CA LYS A 247 15.61 -55.53 3.46
C LYS A 247 16.95 -56.29 3.37
N ALA A 248 17.97 -55.88 4.09
CA ALA A 248 19.27 -56.56 4.15
C ALA A 248 19.58 -57.00 5.59
N CYS A 249 18.75 -57.89 6.14
CA CYS A 249 19.03 -58.75 7.29
C CYS A 249 18.36 -60.10 7.05
#